data_b92eda5af8c9bcf186bab8c42dd49a57
#
_entry.id   b92eda5af8c9bcf186bab8c42dd49a57
#
_cell.length_a   1.000
_cell.length_b   1.000
_cell.length_c   1.000
_cell.angle_alpha   90.00
_cell.angle_beta   90.00
_cell.angle_gamma   90.00
#
_symmetry.space_group_name_H-M   'P 1'
#
loop_
_entity.id
_entity.type
_entity.pdbx_description
1 polymer ?
#
loop_
_entity_poly.entity_id
_entity_poly.type
_entity_poly.pdbx_seq_one_letter_code
_entity_poly.pdbx_strand_id
1 'polypeptide(L)'
;MTENNYSSDIAIKSESKKDEEITINDFFRKSLFYLFCIEYLISSCDGGIIPQQNTKMQIDFEDKDGDSRVGLFGSIDYIGRIAGAIIMSILINKLNRKIFFSGCCFFKAITLIIALFTGNYYINLISRLLSGVPQTLLTSYGTIWTDQFGRRKKRSMMLPLFQFFSLLGIMFGYGLGIICDAIVGNDSEFHGWRLSFMIEGVILAVLGMIFMFYPNLYFSSTFYLNQDDDYKGREKSIEEIKEHKSNSILNIFNQLPKILLTKIFIFMSIGNSVAFFGMRVIQFYADKYMELVLNVEKTNKFIYYIVLCLTGPIFGILICGIIITKIGGYESRNGMIFILGLNILASVISLFITISLNTFISLGSAWLYLFCLAAVAPLQGGVILASLPKELKGSGYSINMFFLNILGSFPSSYVFALISDFIRDYYPEQENMRYRTTMRITMFYNFVGLILIILASIFRFTLKEEFGSSKNNKKEEEKEEEKEEEKDDMKQKLTESQEV
;
A
#
# COMPACT_ATOMS: atom_id res chain seq x y z
N MET A 1 65.35 -8.86 -38.20
CA MET A 1 65.68 -7.78 -37.25
C MET A 1 64.83 -6.63 -37.69
N THR A 2 63.74 -6.30 -37.02
CA THR A 2 63.39 -6.02 -35.64
C THR A 2 61.88 -6.14 -35.49
N GLU A 3 61.44 -7.25 -34.98
CA GLU A 3 60.13 -7.36 -34.27
C GLU A 3 60.40 -6.98 -32.82
N ASN A 4 59.34 -6.52 -32.12
CA ASN A 4 59.25 -6.12 -30.73
C ASN A 4 59.41 -4.62 -30.48
N ASN A 5 58.20 -3.95 -30.48
CA ASN A 5 57.92 -2.82 -29.60
C ASN A 5 56.50 -2.24 -29.84
N TYR A 6 55.45 -3.11 -29.84
CA TYR A 6 54.06 -2.65 -29.88
C TYR A 6 53.14 -3.28 -28.82
N SER A 7 53.71 -3.77 -27.72
CA SER A 7 52.89 -4.41 -26.68
C SER A 7 53.01 -3.80 -25.27
N SER A 8 53.60 -2.62 -25.12
CA SER A 8 53.77 -1.99 -23.78
C SER A 8 52.99 -0.70 -23.52
N ASP A 9 52.25 -0.15 -24.48
CA ASP A 9 51.59 1.16 -24.29
C ASP A 9 50.05 1.12 -24.15
N ILE A 10 49.45 -0.07 -24.03
CA ILE A 10 48.01 -0.21 -23.72
C ILE A 10 47.76 -0.49 -22.23
N ALA A 11 48.77 -0.63 -21.42
CA ALA A 11 48.65 -1.05 -20.02
C ALA A 11 48.70 0.09 -18.98
N ILE A 12 48.79 1.35 -19.35
CA ILE A 12 48.86 2.44 -18.34
C ILE A 12 48.02 3.62 -18.79
N LYS A 13 46.70 3.48 -18.66
CA LYS A 13 45.76 4.57 -18.34
C LYS A 13 44.50 4.03 -17.68
N SER A 14 44.64 3.14 -16.73
CA SER A 14 43.72 3.14 -15.60
C SER A 14 44.16 4.28 -14.69
N GLU A 15 43.81 5.51 -15.05
CA GLU A 15 43.83 6.59 -14.10
C GLU A 15 43.03 6.16 -12.88
N SER A 16 43.78 5.95 -11.79
CA SER A 16 43.22 5.90 -10.44
C SER A 16 42.42 7.19 -10.22
N LYS A 17 41.13 7.22 -10.60
CA LYS A 17 40.21 8.05 -9.88
C LYS A 17 40.31 7.57 -8.45
N LYS A 18 41.04 8.30 -7.62
CA LYS A 18 40.89 8.25 -6.17
C LYS A 18 39.40 8.24 -5.95
N ASP A 19 38.86 7.07 -5.57
CA ASP A 19 37.52 6.98 -4.97
C ASP A 19 37.61 7.87 -3.73
N GLU A 20 37.25 9.14 -3.85
CA GLU A 20 36.91 9.95 -2.70
C GLU A 20 35.84 9.15 -1.98
N GLU A 21 36.17 8.56 -0.85
CA GLU A 21 35.22 7.98 0.10
C GLU A 21 34.25 9.10 0.48
N ILE A 22 33.15 9.20 -0.26
CA ILE A 22 32.09 10.15 0.02
C ILE A 22 31.42 9.64 1.28
N THR A 23 31.86 10.15 2.42
CA THR A 23 31.29 9.84 3.73
C THR A 23 29.87 10.34 3.78
N ILE A 24 28.91 9.39 3.81
CA ILE A 24 27.49 9.72 3.96
C ILE A 24 27.27 10.26 5.38
N ASN A 25 26.79 11.48 5.48
CA ASN A 25 26.41 12.02 6.74
C ASN A 25 25.08 11.41 7.21
N ASP A 26 25.14 10.62 8.27
CA ASP A 26 23.99 9.95 8.90
C ASP A 26 22.88 10.95 9.30
N PHE A 27 23.23 12.21 9.58
CA PHE A 27 22.29 13.27 9.88
C PHE A 27 21.40 13.58 8.66
N PHE A 28 21.99 13.84 7.49
CA PHE A 28 21.23 14.11 6.27
C PHE A 28 20.36 12.92 5.87
N ARG A 29 20.85 11.69 6.01
CA ARG A 29 20.06 10.50 5.72
C ARG A 29 18.83 10.37 6.62
N LYS A 30 18.98 10.56 7.93
CA LYS A 30 17.86 10.54 8.88
C LYS A 30 16.90 11.69 8.63
N SER A 31 17.41 12.88 8.38
CA SER A 31 16.63 14.07 8.08
C SER A 31 15.76 13.86 6.82
N LEU A 32 16.31 13.27 5.75
CA LEU A 32 15.55 12.97 4.56
C LEU A 32 14.44 11.92 4.81
N PHE A 33 14.69 10.91 5.64
CA PHE A 33 13.66 9.96 6.05
C PHE A 33 12.49 10.65 6.75
N TYR A 34 12.77 11.54 7.71
CA TYR A 34 11.70 12.29 8.40
C TYR A 34 10.99 13.26 7.47
N LEU A 35 11.69 13.87 6.51
CA LEU A 35 11.06 14.69 5.47
C LEU A 35 10.10 13.89 4.61
N PHE A 36 10.45 12.66 4.20
CA PHE A 36 9.51 11.76 3.51
C PHE A 36 8.33 11.36 4.39
N CYS A 37 8.56 11.13 5.69
CA CYS A 37 7.48 10.85 6.63
C CYS A 37 6.50 12.04 6.75
N ILE A 38 7.03 13.28 6.85
CA ILE A 38 6.23 14.49 6.92
C ILE A 38 5.47 14.71 5.60
N GLU A 39 6.14 14.52 4.46
CA GLU A 39 5.49 14.60 3.14
C GLU A 39 4.33 13.60 3.06
N TYR A 40 4.54 12.34 3.46
CA TYR A 40 3.50 11.32 3.42
C TYR A 40 2.35 11.61 4.39
N LEU A 41 2.64 12.22 5.55
CA LEU A 41 1.63 12.72 6.47
C LEU A 41 0.78 13.80 5.79
N ILE A 42 1.41 14.85 5.27
CA ILE A 42 0.69 15.98 4.66
C ILE A 42 -0.09 15.50 3.42
N SER A 43 0.53 14.71 2.55
CA SER A 43 -0.11 14.22 1.34
C SER A 43 -1.27 13.23 1.59
N SER A 44 -1.46 12.77 2.82
CA SER A 44 -2.58 11.92 3.24
C SER A 44 -3.68 12.67 3.99
N CYS A 45 -3.54 13.99 4.20
CA CYS A 45 -4.52 14.81 4.94
C CYS A 45 -5.89 14.85 4.27
N ASP A 46 -5.91 14.85 2.95
CA ASP A 46 -7.12 14.80 2.15
C ASP A 46 -8.06 13.63 2.51
N GLY A 47 -7.47 12.49 2.90
CA GLY A 47 -8.23 11.32 3.38
C GLY A 47 -9.00 11.56 4.67
N GLY A 48 -8.67 12.58 5.46
CA GLY A 48 -9.37 12.99 6.67
C GLY A 48 -10.26 14.23 6.46
N ILE A 49 -9.83 15.17 5.63
CA ILE A 49 -10.59 16.40 5.32
C ILE A 49 -11.94 16.05 4.68
N ILE A 50 -11.96 15.19 3.68
CA ILE A 50 -13.18 14.87 2.91
C ILE A 50 -14.24 14.21 3.79
N PRO A 51 -13.97 13.15 4.59
CA PRO A 51 -14.96 12.58 5.49
C PRO A 51 -15.55 13.59 6.48
N GLN A 52 -14.71 14.45 7.06
CA GLN A 52 -15.14 15.44 8.05
C GLN A 52 -16.00 16.53 7.42
N GLN A 53 -15.70 16.93 6.19
CA GLN A 53 -16.37 18.03 5.47
C GLN A 53 -17.49 17.54 4.53
N ASN A 54 -17.85 16.26 4.58
CA ASN A 54 -18.79 15.62 3.64
C ASN A 54 -20.10 16.41 3.47
N THR A 55 -20.75 16.80 4.56
CA THR A 55 -22.04 17.53 4.53
C THR A 55 -21.91 18.92 3.87
N LYS A 56 -20.80 19.65 4.10
CA LYS A 56 -20.58 20.96 3.50
C LYS A 56 -20.23 20.85 2.01
N MET A 57 -19.48 19.81 1.64
CA MET A 57 -19.20 19.50 0.23
C MET A 57 -20.48 19.14 -0.53
N GLN A 58 -21.43 18.45 0.09
CA GLN A 58 -22.74 18.17 -0.51
C GLN A 58 -23.48 19.47 -0.89
N ILE A 59 -23.47 20.47 -0.01
CA ILE A 59 -24.05 21.77 -0.27
C ILE A 59 -23.36 22.46 -1.45
N ASP A 60 -22.02 22.51 -1.45
CA ASP A 60 -21.22 23.17 -2.49
C ASP A 60 -21.35 22.50 -3.86
N PHE A 61 -21.52 21.19 -3.89
CA PHE A 61 -21.67 20.43 -5.14
C PHE A 61 -23.11 20.35 -5.64
N GLU A 62 -24.02 21.08 -4.99
CA GLU A 62 -25.47 21.06 -5.30
C GLU A 62 -26.08 19.66 -5.25
N ASP A 63 -25.53 18.79 -4.42
CA ASP A 63 -26.00 17.41 -4.22
C ASP A 63 -27.05 17.40 -3.11
N LYS A 64 -28.09 18.27 -3.27
CA LYS A 64 -29.05 18.62 -2.22
C LYS A 64 -29.73 17.40 -1.59
N ASP A 65 -29.86 16.34 -2.38
CA ASP A 65 -30.60 15.16 -2.01
C ASP A 65 -29.80 13.86 -2.07
N GLY A 66 -28.49 13.90 -2.42
CA GLY A 66 -27.67 12.72 -2.65
C GLY A 66 -26.30 12.70 -1.96
N ASP A 67 -25.67 11.55 -2.02
CA ASP A 67 -24.31 11.32 -1.53
C ASP A 67 -23.34 11.05 -2.68
N SER A 68 -23.84 10.83 -3.91
CA SER A 68 -23.07 10.29 -5.04
C SER A 68 -21.97 11.22 -5.55
N ARG A 69 -22.19 12.53 -5.57
CA ARG A 69 -21.18 13.50 -6.01
C ARG A 69 -19.99 13.55 -5.05
N VAL A 70 -20.25 13.61 -3.74
CA VAL A 70 -19.16 13.61 -2.74
C VAL A 70 -18.50 12.25 -2.64
N GLY A 71 -19.26 11.17 -2.76
CA GLY A 71 -18.72 9.81 -2.82
C GLY A 71 -17.77 9.61 -4.01
N LEU A 72 -18.13 10.12 -5.19
CA LEU A 72 -17.26 10.11 -6.38
C LEU A 72 -16.03 10.99 -6.18
N PHE A 73 -16.21 12.21 -5.65
CA PHE A 73 -15.10 13.12 -5.36
C PHE A 73 -14.08 12.50 -4.39
N GLY A 74 -14.56 11.78 -3.37
CA GLY A 74 -13.69 11.08 -2.41
C GLY A 74 -12.97 9.87 -2.97
N SER A 75 -13.44 9.32 -4.11
CA SER A 75 -12.89 8.08 -4.71
C SER A 75 -12.06 8.30 -5.96
N ILE A 76 -12.31 9.36 -6.70
CA ILE A 76 -11.75 9.53 -8.06
C ILE A 76 -10.22 9.62 -8.10
N ASP A 77 -9.59 10.03 -7.01
CA ASP A 77 -8.14 10.07 -6.88
C ASP A 77 -7.50 8.68 -7.01
N TYR A 78 -8.21 7.60 -6.64
CA TYR A 78 -7.70 6.23 -6.81
C TYR A 78 -7.57 5.83 -8.29
N ILE A 79 -8.40 6.38 -9.18
CA ILE A 79 -8.20 6.25 -10.64
C ILE A 79 -6.93 6.99 -11.06
N GLY A 80 -6.72 8.20 -10.54
CA GLY A 80 -5.47 8.95 -10.75
C GLY A 80 -4.24 8.17 -10.24
N ARG A 81 -4.35 7.47 -9.11
CA ARG A 81 -3.28 6.62 -8.56
C ARG A 81 -2.91 5.47 -9.48
N ILE A 82 -3.88 4.87 -10.18
CA ILE A 82 -3.62 3.81 -11.17
C ILE A 82 -2.80 4.38 -12.33
N ALA A 83 -3.20 5.54 -12.88
CA ALA A 83 -2.44 6.22 -13.93
C ALA A 83 -1.03 6.60 -13.44
N GLY A 84 -0.90 7.10 -12.20
CA GLY A 84 0.36 7.40 -11.53
C GLY A 84 1.29 6.19 -11.43
N ALA A 85 0.78 5.01 -11.10
CA ALA A 85 1.58 3.78 -11.03
C ALA A 85 2.20 3.41 -12.39
N ILE A 86 1.45 3.57 -13.48
CA ILE A 86 1.95 3.36 -14.85
C ILE A 86 3.04 4.39 -15.19
N ILE A 87 2.77 5.67 -14.93
CA ILE A 87 3.73 6.76 -15.16
C ILE A 87 5.02 6.54 -14.37
N MET A 88 4.91 6.13 -13.10
CA MET A 88 6.04 5.83 -12.23
C MET A 88 6.94 4.76 -12.84
N SER A 89 6.37 3.66 -13.34
CA SER A 89 7.14 2.55 -13.92
C SER A 89 7.99 2.97 -15.12
N ILE A 90 7.54 4.00 -15.86
CA ILE A 90 8.23 4.53 -17.05
C ILE A 90 9.28 5.57 -16.67
N LEU A 91 8.92 6.50 -15.80
CA LEU A 91 9.69 7.74 -15.57
C LEU A 91 10.75 7.62 -14.49
N ILE A 92 10.58 6.76 -13.49
CA ILE A 92 11.49 6.68 -12.32
C ILE A 92 12.95 6.39 -12.69
N ASN A 93 13.17 5.66 -13.80
CA ASN A 93 14.50 5.30 -14.27
C ASN A 93 15.09 6.29 -15.29
N LYS A 94 14.26 7.19 -15.84
CA LYS A 94 14.65 8.13 -16.90
C LYS A 94 14.96 9.53 -16.37
N LEU A 95 14.29 9.93 -15.29
CA LEU A 95 14.40 11.28 -14.73
C LEU A 95 15.29 11.32 -13.49
N ASN A 96 15.84 12.51 -13.22
CA ASN A 96 16.51 12.77 -11.95
C ASN A 96 15.47 12.65 -10.82
N ARG A 97 15.67 11.67 -9.93
CA ARG A 97 14.71 11.29 -8.89
C ARG A 97 14.35 12.45 -7.97
N LYS A 98 15.31 13.33 -7.64
CA LYS A 98 15.06 14.52 -6.82
C LYS A 98 14.10 15.49 -7.51
N ILE A 99 14.41 15.86 -8.76
CA ILE A 99 13.58 16.79 -9.55
C ILE A 99 12.20 16.19 -9.77
N PHE A 100 12.13 14.90 -10.05
CA PHE A 100 10.88 14.20 -10.27
C PHE A 100 10.01 14.19 -9.01
N PHE A 101 10.59 13.88 -7.84
CA PHE A 101 9.89 13.87 -6.56
C PHE A 101 9.39 15.27 -6.17
N SER A 102 10.26 16.28 -6.25
CA SER A 102 9.87 17.68 -5.99
C SER A 102 8.78 18.17 -6.95
N GLY A 103 8.89 17.81 -8.24
CA GLY A 103 7.87 18.11 -9.25
C GLY A 103 6.51 17.49 -8.92
N CYS A 104 6.48 16.27 -8.37
CA CYS A 104 5.26 15.64 -7.91
C CYS A 104 4.63 16.37 -6.71
N CYS A 105 5.43 16.86 -5.77
CA CYS A 105 4.94 17.70 -4.66
C CYS A 105 4.28 18.98 -5.18
N PHE A 106 4.92 19.70 -6.11
CA PHE A 106 4.36 20.91 -6.71
C PHE A 106 3.09 20.60 -7.54
N PHE A 107 3.10 19.51 -8.30
CA PHE A 107 1.92 19.14 -9.09
C PHE A 107 0.72 18.83 -8.18
N LYS A 108 0.92 18.05 -7.09
CA LYS A 108 -0.13 17.82 -6.11
C LYS A 108 -0.58 19.12 -5.44
N ALA A 109 0.33 19.99 -5.05
CA ALA A 109 0.02 21.28 -4.47
C ALA A 109 -0.88 22.13 -5.37
N ILE A 110 -0.55 22.23 -6.67
CA ILE A 110 -1.34 22.98 -7.65
C ILE A 110 -2.75 22.39 -7.76
N THR A 111 -2.87 21.07 -7.86
CA THR A 111 -4.20 20.41 -7.98
C THR A 111 -5.07 20.63 -6.74
N LEU A 112 -4.51 20.69 -5.54
CA LEU A 112 -5.26 20.97 -4.32
C LEU A 112 -5.67 22.47 -4.23
N ILE A 113 -4.79 23.38 -4.64
CA ILE A 113 -5.04 24.83 -4.60
C ILE A 113 -6.13 25.24 -5.63
N ILE A 114 -6.29 24.51 -6.73
CA ILE A 114 -7.38 24.77 -7.71
C ILE A 114 -8.74 24.75 -7.02
N ALA A 115 -8.96 23.88 -6.05
CA ALA A 115 -10.22 23.77 -5.30
C ALA A 115 -10.60 25.10 -4.57
N LEU A 116 -9.62 25.96 -4.26
CA LEU A 116 -9.87 27.26 -3.65
C LEU A 116 -10.62 28.24 -4.59
N PHE A 117 -10.25 28.21 -5.88
CA PHE A 117 -10.67 29.23 -6.85
C PHE A 117 -11.95 28.89 -7.61
N THR A 118 -12.45 27.67 -7.48
CA THR A 118 -13.61 27.24 -8.25
C THR A 118 -14.65 26.53 -7.40
N GLY A 119 -15.93 26.95 -7.55
CA GLY A 119 -17.09 26.22 -7.03
C GLY A 119 -17.59 25.13 -7.98
N ASN A 120 -17.01 25.03 -9.20
CA ASN A 120 -17.50 24.09 -10.18
C ASN A 120 -17.09 22.65 -9.82
N TYR A 121 -18.10 21.79 -9.66
CA TYR A 121 -17.91 20.37 -9.28
C TYR A 121 -16.99 19.62 -10.24
N TYR A 122 -17.15 19.79 -11.56
CA TYR A 122 -16.38 19.04 -12.56
C TYR A 122 -14.90 19.44 -12.57
N ILE A 123 -14.59 20.73 -12.38
CA ILE A 123 -13.19 21.18 -12.28
C ILE A 123 -12.54 20.61 -11.03
N ASN A 124 -13.25 20.63 -9.90
CA ASN A 124 -12.79 20.03 -8.67
C ASN A 124 -12.59 18.51 -8.81
N LEU A 125 -13.50 17.81 -9.50
CA LEU A 125 -13.41 16.38 -9.76
C LEU A 125 -12.17 16.04 -10.62
N ILE A 126 -11.92 16.80 -11.70
CA ILE A 126 -10.72 16.62 -12.53
C ILE A 126 -9.45 16.92 -11.74
N SER A 127 -9.45 18.00 -10.95
CA SER A 127 -8.34 18.34 -10.08
C SER A 127 -8.04 17.20 -9.09
N ARG A 128 -9.07 16.59 -8.52
CA ARG A 128 -8.95 15.45 -7.62
C ARG A 128 -8.42 14.18 -8.31
N LEU A 129 -8.90 13.90 -9.52
CA LEU A 129 -8.35 12.84 -10.37
C LEU A 129 -6.84 13.03 -10.61
N LEU A 130 -6.47 14.25 -10.99
CA LEU A 130 -5.06 14.60 -11.27
C LEU A 130 -4.19 14.54 -10.01
N SER A 131 -4.71 14.85 -8.81
CA SER A 131 -3.97 14.76 -7.54
C SER A 131 -3.57 13.33 -7.19
N GLY A 132 -4.34 12.33 -7.63
CA GLY A 132 -4.02 10.91 -7.43
C GLY A 132 -2.74 10.46 -8.13
N VAL A 133 -2.40 11.06 -9.29
CA VAL A 133 -1.18 10.71 -10.04
C VAL A 133 0.09 10.94 -9.20
N PRO A 134 0.39 12.17 -8.73
CA PRO A 134 1.55 12.41 -7.91
C PRO A 134 1.51 11.68 -6.58
N GLN A 135 0.33 11.45 -5.99
CA GLN A 135 0.18 10.71 -4.74
C GLN A 135 0.83 9.32 -4.82
N THR A 136 0.59 8.57 -5.90
CA THR A 136 1.22 7.26 -6.08
C THR A 136 2.73 7.38 -6.27
N LEU A 137 3.19 8.38 -7.01
CA LEU A 137 4.61 8.60 -7.25
C LEU A 137 5.36 8.90 -5.95
N LEU A 138 4.80 9.77 -5.11
CA LEU A 138 5.34 10.16 -3.80
C LEU A 138 5.40 8.97 -2.84
N THR A 139 4.30 8.26 -2.67
CA THR A 139 4.21 7.12 -1.75
C THR A 139 5.08 5.93 -2.19
N SER A 140 5.08 5.60 -3.48
CA SER A 140 5.88 4.50 -4.02
C SER A 140 7.38 4.78 -3.92
N TYR A 141 7.80 6.00 -4.26
CA TYR A 141 9.21 6.39 -4.14
C TYR A 141 9.68 6.39 -2.69
N GLY A 142 8.90 6.99 -1.77
CA GLY A 142 9.21 6.98 -0.33
C GLY A 142 9.34 5.57 0.24
N THR A 143 8.46 4.66 -0.17
CA THR A 143 8.52 3.23 0.22
C THR A 143 9.79 2.55 -0.30
N ILE A 144 10.10 2.72 -1.60
CA ILE A 144 11.31 2.16 -2.23
C ILE A 144 12.57 2.72 -1.58
N TRP A 145 12.59 4.03 -1.35
CA TRP A 145 13.71 4.69 -0.68
C TRP A 145 13.92 4.13 0.74
N THR A 146 12.85 4.04 1.54
CA THR A 146 12.91 3.51 2.91
C THR A 146 13.39 2.06 2.93
N ASP A 147 13.00 1.25 1.95
CA ASP A 147 13.43 -0.13 1.82
C ASP A 147 14.91 -0.25 1.44
N GLN A 148 15.41 0.59 0.55
CA GLN A 148 16.79 0.55 0.05
C GLN A 148 17.80 1.17 1.02
N PHE A 149 17.41 2.25 1.72
CA PHE A 149 18.31 3.07 2.53
C PHE A 149 18.24 2.81 4.04
N GLY A 150 17.28 2.00 4.49
CA GLY A 150 17.20 1.54 5.88
C GLY A 150 18.37 0.59 6.19
N ARG A 151 19.11 0.82 7.31
CA ARG A 151 20.08 -0.17 7.81
C ARG A 151 19.37 -1.50 8.01
N ARG A 152 19.97 -2.63 7.60
CA ARG A 152 19.36 -3.99 7.62
C ARG A 152 18.65 -4.32 8.94
N LYS A 153 19.25 -3.98 10.09
CA LYS A 153 18.64 -4.19 11.42
C LYS A 153 17.48 -3.23 11.74
N LYS A 154 17.38 -2.05 11.08
CA LYS A 154 16.36 -1.04 11.32
C LYS A 154 15.31 -0.97 10.22
N ARG A 155 15.55 -1.62 9.08
CA ARG A 155 14.67 -1.64 7.90
C ARG A 155 13.28 -2.18 8.22
N SER A 156 13.20 -3.26 8.99
CA SER A 156 11.93 -3.86 9.42
C SER A 156 11.07 -2.92 10.29
N MET A 157 11.68 -1.88 10.88
CA MET A 157 11.00 -0.89 11.70
C MET A 157 10.72 0.41 10.94
N MET A 158 11.57 0.78 9.97
CA MET A 158 11.43 2.04 9.23
C MET A 158 10.24 2.02 8.27
N LEU A 159 9.97 0.90 7.62
CA LEU A 159 8.87 0.77 6.66
C LEU A 159 7.49 0.88 7.35
N PRO A 160 7.20 0.14 8.43
CA PRO A 160 5.99 0.37 9.23
C PRO A 160 5.88 1.79 9.79
N LEU A 161 6.99 2.37 10.23
CA LEU A 161 7.01 3.76 10.71
C LEU A 161 6.63 4.76 9.60
N PHE A 162 7.15 4.58 8.39
CA PHE A 162 6.76 5.40 7.23
C PHE A 162 5.24 5.28 6.95
N GLN A 163 4.69 4.06 6.94
CA GLN A 163 3.25 3.84 6.74
C GLN A 163 2.39 4.43 7.88
N PHE A 164 2.90 4.44 9.10
CA PHE A 164 2.24 5.06 10.24
C PHE A 164 1.98 6.56 10.04
N PHE A 165 2.91 7.28 9.40
CA PHE A 165 2.72 8.71 9.10
C PHE A 165 1.55 8.99 8.15
N SER A 166 1.19 8.06 7.25
CA SER A 166 -0.02 8.20 6.43
C SER A 166 -1.30 8.14 7.27
N LEU A 167 -1.35 7.22 8.25
CA LEU A 167 -2.49 7.15 9.18
C LEU A 167 -2.60 8.40 10.04
N LEU A 168 -1.47 8.90 10.54
CA LEU A 168 -1.42 10.19 11.25
C LEU A 168 -1.89 11.34 10.35
N GLY A 169 -1.55 11.31 9.05
CA GLY A 169 -1.99 12.31 8.07
C GLY A 169 -3.50 12.38 7.94
N ILE A 170 -4.18 11.24 7.86
CA ILE A 170 -5.65 11.19 7.84
C ILE A 170 -6.23 11.85 9.09
N MET A 171 -5.67 11.57 10.28
CA MET A 171 -6.14 12.18 11.54
C MET A 171 -5.85 13.67 11.60
N PHE A 172 -4.65 14.07 11.15
CA PHE A 172 -4.28 15.49 11.06
C PHE A 172 -5.20 16.23 10.09
N GLY A 173 -5.52 15.66 8.93
CA GLY A 173 -6.47 16.21 7.96
C GLY A 173 -7.88 16.35 8.53
N TYR A 174 -8.36 15.37 9.28
CA TYR A 174 -9.65 15.46 9.97
C TYR A 174 -9.67 16.62 10.96
N GLY A 175 -8.64 16.76 11.80
CA GLY A 175 -8.50 17.89 12.73
C GLY A 175 -8.37 19.24 12.02
N LEU A 176 -7.60 19.28 10.93
CA LEU A 176 -7.45 20.47 10.09
C LEU A 176 -8.79 20.92 9.51
N GLY A 177 -9.64 19.99 9.07
CA GLY A 177 -10.99 20.27 8.60
C GLY A 177 -11.82 20.98 9.68
N ILE A 178 -11.81 20.49 10.92
CA ILE A 178 -12.53 21.13 12.05
C ILE A 178 -12.00 22.53 12.33
N ILE A 179 -10.69 22.70 12.35
CA ILE A 179 -10.07 24.02 12.63
C ILE A 179 -10.44 25.02 11.53
N CYS A 180 -10.34 24.62 10.26
CA CYS A 180 -10.70 25.47 9.14
C CYS A 180 -12.17 25.85 9.15
N ASP A 181 -13.07 24.94 9.55
CA ASP A 181 -14.48 25.23 9.73
C ASP A 181 -14.73 26.27 10.84
N ALA A 182 -14.00 26.17 11.95
CA ALA A 182 -14.12 27.11 13.04
C ALA A 182 -13.60 28.52 12.65
N ILE A 183 -12.59 28.59 11.80
CA ILE A 183 -12.01 29.84 11.30
C ILE A 183 -12.96 30.54 10.32
N VAL A 184 -13.51 29.78 9.38
CA VAL A 184 -14.36 30.29 8.30
C VAL A 184 -15.75 30.68 8.82
N GLY A 185 -16.28 29.97 9.84
CA GLY A 185 -17.61 30.16 10.38
C GLY A 185 -18.71 29.50 9.52
N ASN A 186 -19.92 29.45 10.08
CA ASN A 186 -21.04 28.77 9.42
C ASN A 186 -21.78 29.62 8.38
N ASP A 187 -21.62 30.94 8.44
CA ASP A 187 -22.40 31.91 7.64
C ASP A 187 -21.72 32.37 6.36
N SER A 188 -20.54 31.81 6.06
CA SER A 188 -19.77 32.19 4.85
C SER A 188 -20.11 31.28 3.67
N GLU A 189 -20.20 31.88 2.46
CA GLU A 189 -20.25 31.13 1.20
C GLU A 189 -18.98 30.32 0.93
N PHE A 190 -17.90 30.60 1.66
CA PHE A 190 -16.63 29.96 1.55
C PHE A 190 -16.51 28.87 2.66
N HIS A 191 -16.62 27.60 2.27
CA HIS A 191 -16.56 26.50 3.22
C HIS A 191 -15.14 26.10 3.63
N GLY A 192 -14.97 25.61 4.85
CA GLY A 192 -13.67 25.29 5.47
C GLY A 192 -12.86 24.22 4.72
N TRP A 193 -13.50 23.32 3.95
CA TRP A 193 -12.79 22.32 3.17
C TRP A 193 -11.87 22.89 2.09
N ARG A 194 -12.25 24.04 1.49
CA ARG A 194 -11.41 24.73 0.50
C ARG A 194 -10.15 25.29 1.15
N LEU A 195 -10.29 25.89 2.33
CA LEU A 195 -9.15 26.39 3.13
C LEU A 195 -8.23 25.24 3.55
N SER A 196 -8.80 24.10 3.94
CA SER A 196 -8.02 22.90 4.33
C SER A 196 -7.16 22.38 3.19
N PHE A 197 -7.69 22.28 1.98
CA PHE A 197 -6.93 21.88 0.79
C PHE A 197 -5.87 22.91 0.39
N MET A 198 -6.17 24.22 0.57
CA MET A 198 -5.17 25.26 0.33
C MET A 198 -3.99 25.11 1.28
N ILE A 199 -4.23 24.92 2.57
CA ILE A 199 -3.18 24.75 3.58
C ILE A 199 -2.35 23.50 3.27
N GLU A 200 -2.99 22.35 2.96
CA GLU A 200 -2.29 21.14 2.52
C GLU A 200 -1.40 21.43 1.30
N GLY A 201 -1.96 22.07 0.27
CA GLY A 201 -1.24 22.42 -0.95
C GLY A 201 -0.04 23.33 -0.71
N VAL A 202 -0.19 24.38 0.12
CA VAL A 202 0.91 25.30 0.46
C VAL A 202 2.03 24.54 1.18
N ILE A 203 1.71 23.71 2.17
CA ILE A 203 2.72 22.92 2.89
C ILE A 203 3.44 21.96 1.94
N LEU A 204 2.73 21.30 1.02
CA LEU A 204 3.34 20.41 0.01
C LEU A 204 4.26 21.20 -0.94
N ALA A 205 3.89 22.42 -1.33
CA ALA A 205 4.75 23.27 -2.15
C ALA A 205 6.04 23.65 -1.41
N VAL A 206 5.95 23.99 -0.12
CA VAL A 206 7.13 24.27 0.74
C VAL A 206 8.01 23.03 0.86
N LEU A 207 7.43 21.84 1.08
CA LEU A 207 8.19 20.59 1.13
C LEU A 207 8.85 20.29 -0.22
N GLY A 208 8.17 20.53 -1.33
CA GLY A 208 8.73 20.42 -2.69
C GLY A 208 9.96 21.32 -2.87
N MET A 209 9.93 22.56 -2.36
CA MET A 209 11.08 23.45 -2.35
C MET A 209 12.23 22.90 -1.49
N ILE A 210 11.94 22.41 -0.29
CA ILE A 210 12.96 21.82 0.60
C ILE A 210 13.64 20.64 -0.10
N PHE A 211 12.88 19.72 -0.74
CA PHE A 211 13.45 18.62 -1.50
C PHE A 211 14.32 19.09 -2.68
N MET A 212 13.96 20.20 -3.30
CA MET A 212 14.74 20.78 -4.40
C MET A 212 16.14 21.24 -3.98
N PHE A 213 16.27 21.74 -2.75
CA PHE A 213 17.56 22.18 -2.19
C PHE A 213 18.36 21.01 -1.57
N TYR A 214 17.76 19.83 -1.40
CA TYR A 214 18.45 18.71 -0.80
C TYR A 214 19.51 18.12 -1.74
N PRO A 215 20.66 17.60 -1.25
CA PRO A 215 21.71 17.06 -2.13
C PRO A 215 21.24 15.85 -2.94
N ASN A 216 21.55 15.84 -4.26
CA ASN A 216 21.17 14.75 -5.18
C ASN A 216 21.67 13.36 -4.75
N LEU A 217 22.82 13.34 -4.06
CA LEU A 217 23.46 12.12 -3.59
C LEU A 217 22.51 11.23 -2.78
N TYR A 218 21.68 11.83 -1.93
CA TYR A 218 20.76 11.10 -1.06
C TYR A 218 19.52 10.54 -1.77
N PHE A 219 19.27 10.94 -3.03
CA PHE A 219 18.23 10.39 -3.89
C PHE A 219 18.74 9.29 -4.84
N SER A 220 20.08 9.10 -4.97
CA SER A 220 20.66 8.12 -5.88
C SER A 220 20.81 6.76 -5.20
N SER A 221 20.21 5.70 -5.78
CA SER A 221 20.30 4.33 -5.24
C SER A 221 21.64 3.65 -5.45
N THR A 222 22.42 4.11 -6.42
CA THR A 222 23.67 3.46 -6.85
C THR A 222 24.80 3.60 -5.82
N PHE A 223 24.73 4.61 -4.99
CA PHE A 223 25.81 4.99 -4.08
C PHE A 223 25.89 4.12 -2.81
N TYR A 224 24.75 3.63 -2.32
CA TYR A 224 24.68 2.90 -1.04
C TYR A 224 25.01 1.41 -1.17
N LEU A 225 25.09 0.91 -2.40
CA LEU A 225 25.38 -0.50 -2.69
C LEU A 225 26.84 -0.86 -2.44
N ASN A 226 27.73 0.14 -2.44
CA ASN A 226 29.19 -0.09 -2.33
C ASN A 226 29.73 -0.02 -0.89
N GLN A 227 28.92 0.31 0.11
CA GLN A 227 29.38 0.58 1.48
C GLN A 227 29.17 -0.54 2.52
N ASP A 228 28.40 -1.59 2.21
CA ASP A 228 28.21 -2.71 3.12
C ASP A 228 28.87 -3.97 2.55
N ASP A 229 29.93 -4.48 3.19
CA ASP A 229 30.64 -5.73 2.82
C ASP A 229 29.76 -7.00 2.76
N ASP A 230 28.57 -6.94 3.34
CA ASP A 230 27.51 -7.98 3.26
C ASP A 230 26.80 -8.02 1.89
N TYR A 231 27.21 -7.18 0.91
CA TYR A 231 26.50 -6.92 -0.34
C TYR A 231 26.99 -7.72 -1.55
N LYS A 232 28.11 -8.43 -1.46
CA LYS A 232 28.65 -9.24 -2.59
C LYS A 232 27.66 -10.27 -3.16
N GLY A 233 26.71 -10.73 -2.35
CA GLY A 233 25.64 -11.61 -2.80
C GLY A 233 24.47 -10.90 -3.52
N ARG A 234 24.39 -9.56 -3.40
CA ARG A 234 23.33 -8.73 -4.02
C ARG A 234 23.76 -8.04 -5.32
N GLU A 235 25.04 -7.86 -5.56
CA GLU A 235 25.51 -7.34 -6.85
C GLU A 235 25.05 -8.22 -8.02
N LYS A 236 25.09 -9.55 -7.87
CA LYS A 236 24.53 -10.49 -8.85
C LYS A 236 23.03 -10.30 -9.08
N SER A 237 22.27 -10.05 -8.02
CA SER A 237 20.82 -9.80 -8.16
C SER A 237 20.50 -8.42 -8.72
N ILE A 238 21.41 -7.47 -8.69
CA ILE A 238 21.24 -6.11 -9.24
C ILE A 238 21.69 -6.05 -10.71
N GLU A 239 22.69 -6.80 -11.09
CA GLU A 239 23.01 -7.01 -12.52
C GLU A 239 21.89 -7.76 -13.22
N GLU A 240 21.33 -8.80 -12.62
CA GLU A 240 20.11 -9.48 -13.09
C GLU A 240 18.90 -8.52 -13.17
N ILE A 241 18.74 -7.57 -12.23
CA ILE A 241 17.73 -6.52 -12.28
C ILE A 241 18.02 -5.47 -13.35
N LYS A 242 19.31 -5.18 -13.66
CA LYS A 242 19.70 -4.26 -14.73
C LYS A 242 19.49 -4.86 -16.12
N GLU A 243 19.76 -6.13 -16.32
CA GLU A 243 19.46 -6.82 -17.59
C GLU A 243 17.96 -6.95 -17.85
N HIS A 244 17.13 -7.14 -16.80
CA HIS A 244 15.67 -7.14 -16.92
C HIS A 244 15.04 -5.75 -17.12
N LYS A 245 15.80 -4.67 -16.97
CA LYS A 245 15.29 -3.27 -17.07
C LYS A 245 15.03 -2.76 -18.49
N SER A 246 15.41 -3.48 -19.52
CA SER A 246 15.40 -2.94 -20.90
C SER A 246 14.04 -2.86 -21.59
N ASN A 247 12.97 -3.57 -21.13
CA ASN A 247 11.68 -3.62 -21.85
C ASN A 247 10.48 -3.56 -20.90
N SER A 248 10.21 -2.40 -20.27
CA SER A 248 9.38 -2.38 -19.07
C SER A 248 7.86 -2.54 -19.25
N ILE A 249 7.22 -2.05 -20.30
CA ILE A 249 5.75 -2.13 -20.43
C ILE A 249 5.34 -3.36 -21.25
N LEU A 250 5.99 -3.63 -22.35
CA LEU A 250 5.70 -4.81 -23.19
C LEU A 250 5.89 -6.11 -22.38
N ASN A 251 6.93 -6.15 -21.53
CA ASN A 251 7.20 -7.31 -20.67
C ASN A 251 6.12 -7.52 -19.60
N ILE A 252 5.53 -6.44 -19.05
CA ILE A 252 4.40 -6.56 -18.11
C ILE A 252 3.19 -7.18 -18.81
N PHE A 253 2.86 -6.74 -20.01
CA PHE A 253 1.75 -7.31 -20.79
C PHE A 253 1.99 -8.77 -21.17
N ASN A 254 3.22 -9.15 -21.51
CA ASN A 254 3.58 -10.55 -21.81
C ASN A 254 3.60 -11.45 -20.57
N GLN A 255 3.85 -10.89 -19.40
CA GLN A 255 3.84 -11.60 -18.12
C GLN A 255 2.43 -11.68 -17.49
N LEU A 256 1.53 -10.76 -17.88
CA LEU A 256 0.18 -10.66 -17.33
C LEU A 256 -0.59 -11.99 -17.35
N PRO A 257 -0.65 -12.76 -18.45
CA PRO A 257 -1.36 -14.04 -18.46
C PRO A 257 -0.79 -15.04 -17.45
N LYS A 258 0.54 -15.13 -17.33
CA LYS A 258 1.20 -16.04 -16.38
C LYS A 258 0.86 -15.70 -14.92
N ILE A 259 0.80 -14.40 -14.59
CA ILE A 259 0.46 -13.93 -13.25
C ILE A 259 -1.01 -14.20 -12.95
N LEU A 260 -1.92 -13.89 -13.90
CA LEU A 260 -3.37 -14.08 -13.75
C LEU A 260 -3.78 -15.56 -13.72
N LEU A 261 -3.02 -16.45 -14.33
CA LEU A 261 -3.26 -17.90 -14.26
C LEU A 261 -2.87 -18.49 -12.89
N THR A 262 -2.11 -17.76 -12.07
CA THR A 262 -1.76 -18.22 -10.71
C THR A 262 -2.97 -18.09 -9.79
N LYS A 263 -3.68 -19.17 -9.54
CA LYS A 263 -4.96 -19.21 -8.77
C LYS A 263 -4.83 -18.54 -7.39
N ILE A 264 -3.74 -18.82 -6.66
CA ILE A 264 -3.50 -18.22 -5.34
C ILE A 264 -3.38 -16.70 -5.47
N PHE A 265 -2.63 -16.22 -6.46
CA PHE A 265 -2.43 -14.80 -6.71
C PHE A 265 -3.77 -14.08 -6.95
N ILE A 266 -4.57 -14.56 -7.91
CA ILE A 266 -5.81 -13.88 -8.32
C ILE A 266 -6.86 -13.85 -7.20
N PHE A 267 -7.13 -15.03 -6.57
CA PHE A 267 -8.10 -15.09 -5.48
C PHE A 267 -7.69 -14.29 -4.26
N MET A 268 -6.40 -14.32 -3.89
CA MET A 268 -5.90 -13.54 -2.76
C MET A 268 -5.89 -12.04 -3.05
N SER A 269 -5.52 -11.60 -4.26
CA SER A 269 -5.51 -10.19 -4.65
C SER A 269 -6.91 -9.59 -4.70
N ILE A 270 -7.89 -10.31 -5.26
CA ILE A 270 -9.28 -9.84 -5.29
C ILE A 270 -9.87 -9.87 -3.87
N GLY A 271 -9.63 -10.93 -3.09
CA GLY A 271 -10.08 -11.01 -1.69
C GLY A 271 -9.52 -9.88 -0.82
N ASN A 272 -8.24 -9.55 -0.97
CA ASN A 272 -7.61 -8.40 -0.31
C ASN A 272 -8.25 -7.07 -0.74
N SER A 273 -8.59 -6.91 -2.02
CA SER A 273 -9.25 -5.71 -2.54
C SER A 273 -10.63 -5.51 -1.91
N VAL A 274 -11.40 -6.59 -1.72
CA VAL A 274 -12.71 -6.55 -1.02
C VAL A 274 -12.54 -6.14 0.45
N ALA A 275 -11.51 -6.61 1.13
CA ALA A 275 -11.19 -6.19 2.50
C ALA A 275 -10.88 -4.68 2.57
N PHE A 276 -10.10 -4.18 1.60
CA PHE A 276 -9.83 -2.74 1.49
C PHE A 276 -11.09 -1.91 1.20
N PHE A 277 -12.03 -2.42 0.41
CA PHE A 277 -13.31 -1.77 0.18
C PHE A 277 -14.03 -1.50 1.52
N GLY A 278 -14.24 -2.52 2.34
CA GLY A 278 -14.91 -2.38 3.63
C GLY A 278 -14.18 -1.44 4.60
N MET A 279 -12.85 -1.52 4.65
CA MET A 279 -12.03 -0.61 5.45
C MET A 279 -12.23 0.85 5.03
N ARG A 280 -12.21 1.14 3.72
CA ARG A 280 -12.40 2.49 3.19
C ARG A 280 -13.81 3.01 3.39
N VAL A 281 -14.83 2.17 3.27
CA VAL A 281 -16.22 2.55 3.57
C VAL A 281 -16.33 3.06 5.01
N ILE A 282 -15.77 2.33 5.98
CA ILE A 282 -15.80 2.78 7.38
C ILE A 282 -14.99 4.07 7.56
N GLN A 283 -13.78 4.14 7.05
CA GLN A 283 -12.96 5.35 7.17
C GLN A 283 -13.63 6.60 6.60
N PHE A 284 -14.37 6.45 5.50
CA PHE A 284 -15.03 7.57 4.82
C PHE A 284 -16.36 7.97 5.47
N TYR A 285 -17.18 7.00 5.85
CA TYR A 285 -18.55 7.26 6.32
C TYR A 285 -18.74 7.15 7.84
N ALA A 286 -17.71 6.81 8.62
CA ALA A 286 -17.82 6.67 10.07
C ALA A 286 -18.28 7.97 10.74
N ASP A 287 -17.81 9.14 10.29
CA ASP A 287 -18.21 10.43 10.85
C ASP A 287 -19.72 10.66 10.68
N LYS A 288 -20.20 10.52 9.45
CA LYS A 288 -21.62 10.70 9.13
C LYS A 288 -22.49 9.61 9.75
N TYR A 289 -22.01 8.39 9.85
CA TYR A 289 -22.69 7.29 10.54
C TYR A 289 -22.83 7.56 12.06
N MET A 290 -21.78 8.08 12.70
CA MET A 290 -21.84 8.50 14.11
C MET A 290 -22.85 9.62 14.34
N GLU A 291 -22.95 10.56 13.40
CA GLU A 291 -23.90 11.67 13.48
C GLU A 291 -25.35 11.22 13.28
N LEU A 292 -25.63 10.58 12.14
CA LEU A 292 -26.99 10.28 11.71
C LEU A 292 -27.60 9.04 12.37
N VAL A 293 -26.79 8.01 12.66
CA VAL A 293 -27.29 6.72 13.15
C VAL A 293 -27.11 6.58 14.65
N LEU A 294 -25.93 6.98 15.17
CA LEU A 294 -25.60 6.81 16.59
C LEU A 294 -25.88 8.07 17.42
N ASN A 295 -26.26 9.18 16.79
CA ASN A 295 -26.54 10.48 17.43
C ASN A 295 -25.41 10.94 18.37
N VAL A 296 -24.17 10.76 17.95
CA VAL A 296 -22.98 11.16 18.72
C VAL A 296 -22.82 12.67 18.66
N GLU A 297 -22.61 13.31 19.80
CA GLU A 297 -22.35 14.75 19.90
C GLU A 297 -21.08 15.14 19.14
N LYS A 298 -21.09 16.32 18.52
CA LYS A 298 -19.97 16.82 17.68
C LYS A 298 -18.62 16.81 18.41
N THR A 299 -18.60 17.13 19.70
CA THR A 299 -17.38 17.15 20.52
C THR A 299 -16.76 15.76 20.67
N ASN A 300 -17.58 14.73 20.84
CA ASN A 300 -17.16 13.36 21.04
C ASN A 300 -16.81 12.66 19.73
N LYS A 301 -17.38 13.07 18.58
CA LYS A 301 -17.12 12.48 17.27
C LYS A 301 -15.63 12.47 16.91
N PHE A 302 -14.91 13.59 17.16
CA PHE A 302 -13.49 13.70 16.87
C PHE A 302 -12.66 12.64 17.62
N ILE A 303 -12.91 12.48 18.92
CA ILE A 303 -12.19 11.51 19.76
C ILE A 303 -12.50 10.08 19.27
N TYR A 304 -13.79 9.78 19.04
CA TYR A 304 -14.20 8.46 18.57
C TYR A 304 -13.63 8.13 17.18
N TYR A 305 -13.59 9.11 16.28
CA TYR A 305 -13.00 8.93 14.95
C TYR A 305 -11.50 8.63 15.04
N ILE A 306 -10.76 9.37 15.88
CA ILE A 306 -9.33 9.10 16.11
C ILE A 306 -9.13 7.70 16.70
N VAL A 307 -9.85 7.35 17.74
CA VAL A 307 -9.75 6.03 18.35
C VAL A 307 -10.04 4.93 17.32
N LEU A 308 -11.09 5.09 16.54
CA LEU A 308 -11.50 4.12 15.53
C LEU A 308 -10.45 3.97 14.41
N CYS A 309 -10.11 5.05 13.74
CA CYS A 309 -9.33 5.01 12.49
C CYS A 309 -7.81 5.00 12.69
N LEU A 310 -7.32 5.37 13.86
CA LEU A 310 -5.89 5.38 14.17
C LEU A 310 -5.49 4.17 15.00
N THR A 311 -6.11 4.00 16.19
CA THR A 311 -5.62 2.98 17.15
C THR A 311 -5.93 1.56 16.68
N GLY A 312 -7.11 1.32 16.08
CA GLY A 312 -7.48 0.00 15.55
C GLY A 312 -6.45 -0.53 14.55
N PRO A 313 -6.19 0.17 13.43
CA PRO A 313 -5.21 -0.25 12.44
C PRO A 313 -3.79 -0.40 13.00
N ILE A 314 -3.32 0.53 13.84
CA ILE A 314 -1.97 0.48 14.39
C ILE A 314 -1.78 -0.76 15.26
N PHE A 315 -2.67 -0.99 16.22
CA PHE A 315 -2.58 -2.17 17.09
C PHE A 315 -2.73 -3.46 16.29
N GLY A 316 -3.58 -3.48 15.24
CA GLY A 316 -3.72 -4.62 14.35
C GLY A 316 -2.40 -4.98 13.68
N ILE A 317 -1.74 -4.03 13.03
CA ILE A 317 -0.46 -4.25 12.34
C ILE A 317 0.63 -4.69 13.32
N LEU A 318 0.76 -4.00 14.46
CA LEU A 318 1.85 -4.28 15.40
C LEU A 318 1.68 -5.63 16.11
N ILE A 319 0.51 -5.87 16.71
CA ILE A 319 0.26 -7.09 17.48
C ILE A 319 0.29 -8.32 16.58
N CYS A 320 -0.42 -8.28 15.46
CA CYS A 320 -0.48 -9.42 14.56
C CYS A 320 0.83 -9.62 13.79
N GLY A 321 1.61 -8.57 13.54
CA GLY A 321 2.97 -8.66 13.01
C GLY A 321 3.92 -9.43 13.95
N ILE A 322 3.79 -9.22 15.25
CA ILE A 322 4.56 -10.01 16.27
C ILE A 322 4.08 -11.46 16.31
N ILE A 323 2.77 -11.69 16.31
CA ILE A 323 2.18 -13.02 16.35
C ILE A 323 2.60 -13.84 15.13
N ILE A 324 2.45 -13.29 13.92
CA ILE A 324 2.78 -14.01 12.69
C ILE A 324 4.27 -14.41 12.63
N THR A 325 5.15 -13.57 13.13
CA THR A 325 6.58 -13.87 13.22
C THR A 325 6.85 -15.08 14.13
N LYS A 326 6.15 -15.17 15.25
CA LYS A 326 6.30 -16.30 16.21
C LYS A 326 5.75 -17.63 15.69
N ILE A 327 4.72 -17.60 14.83
CA ILE A 327 4.08 -18.83 14.28
C ILE A 327 4.70 -19.29 12.95
N GLY A 328 5.85 -18.74 12.56
CA GLY A 328 6.61 -19.17 11.39
C GLY A 328 6.39 -18.36 10.11
N GLY A 329 5.85 -17.14 10.24
CA GLY A 329 5.64 -16.21 9.14
C GLY A 329 4.40 -16.51 8.28
N TYR A 330 4.11 -15.63 7.34
CA TYR A 330 2.94 -15.73 6.45
C TYR A 330 3.06 -16.87 5.41
N GLU A 331 4.24 -17.40 5.19
CA GLU A 331 4.46 -18.54 4.28
C GLU A 331 4.15 -19.89 4.94
N SER A 332 4.09 -19.96 6.27
CA SER A 332 3.81 -21.17 7.01
C SER A 332 2.33 -21.59 6.90
N ARG A 333 2.02 -22.87 7.15
CA ARG A 333 0.63 -23.37 7.24
C ARG A 333 -0.13 -22.65 8.34
N ASN A 334 0.49 -22.51 9.52
CA ASN A 334 -0.10 -21.84 10.67
C ASN A 334 -0.33 -20.34 10.39
N GLY A 335 0.59 -19.68 9.68
CA GLY A 335 0.42 -18.30 9.24
C GLY A 335 -0.79 -18.12 8.33
N MET A 336 -1.01 -19.04 7.40
CA MET A 336 -2.19 -18.99 6.52
C MET A 336 -3.51 -19.21 7.27
N ILE A 337 -3.52 -20.15 8.23
CA ILE A 337 -4.69 -20.38 9.11
C ILE A 337 -4.97 -19.13 9.95
N PHE A 338 -3.94 -18.47 10.46
CA PHE A 338 -4.08 -17.23 11.22
C PHE A 338 -4.68 -16.09 10.37
N ILE A 339 -4.19 -15.90 9.13
CA ILE A 339 -4.73 -14.92 8.17
C ILE A 339 -6.21 -15.22 7.89
N LEU A 340 -6.56 -16.48 7.65
CA LEU A 340 -7.95 -16.90 7.42
C LEU A 340 -8.82 -16.63 8.63
N GLY A 341 -8.35 -16.98 9.84
CA GLY A 341 -9.06 -16.71 11.09
C GLY A 341 -9.37 -15.24 11.32
N LEU A 342 -8.41 -14.36 11.05
CA LEU A 342 -8.63 -12.91 11.13
C LEU A 342 -9.66 -12.40 10.11
N ASN A 343 -9.68 -12.94 8.89
CA ASN A 343 -10.69 -12.58 7.87
C ASN A 343 -12.10 -13.06 8.26
N ILE A 344 -12.22 -14.27 8.81
CA ILE A 344 -13.49 -14.79 9.34
C ILE A 344 -13.97 -13.88 10.48
N LEU A 345 -13.10 -13.57 11.42
CA LEU A 345 -13.41 -12.68 12.54
C LEU A 345 -13.86 -11.30 12.05
N ALA A 346 -13.15 -10.69 11.11
CA ALA A 346 -13.50 -9.40 10.51
C ALA A 346 -14.89 -9.47 9.86
N SER A 347 -15.17 -10.51 9.06
CA SER A 347 -16.46 -10.65 8.37
C SER A 347 -17.61 -10.82 9.34
N VAL A 348 -17.45 -11.59 10.41
CA VAL A 348 -18.48 -11.75 11.45
C VAL A 348 -18.71 -10.44 12.21
N ILE A 349 -17.64 -9.77 12.62
CA ILE A 349 -17.70 -8.52 13.37
C ILE A 349 -18.35 -7.40 12.54
N SER A 350 -18.13 -7.38 11.21
CA SER A 350 -18.71 -6.38 10.33
C SER A 350 -20.25 -6.30 10.43
N LEU A 351 -20.91 -7.41 10.76
CA LEU A 351 -22.37 -7.44 10.97
C LEU A 351 -22.79 -6.68 12.24
N PHE A 352 -22.00 -6.80 13.32
CA PHE A 352 -22.33 -6.16 14.60
C PHE A 352 -22.26 -4.63 14.54
N ILE A 353 -21.51 -4.05 13.58
CA ILE A 353 -21.43 -2.60 13.37
C ILE A 353 -22.84 -1.99 13.19
N THR A 354 -23.73 -2.71 12.49
CA THR A 354 -25.05 -2.19 12.11
C THR A 354 -26.21 -2.83 12.89
N ILE A 355 -25.97 -3.89 13.65
CA ILE A 355 -27.03 -4.58 14.42
C ILE A 355 -27.40 -3.74 15.63
N SER A 356 -26.43 -3.23 16.38
CA SER A 356 -26.66 -2.46 17.59
C SER A 356 -26.74 -0.95 17.31
N LEU A 357 -27.65 -0.27 17.97
CA LEU A 357 -27.69 1.20 18.06
C LEU A 357 -26.90 1.74 19.26
N ASN A 358 -26.39 0.86 20.12
CA ASN A 358 -25.49 1.27 21.18
C ASN A 358 -24.16 1.71 20.59
N THR A 359 -23.78 2.96 20.87
CA THR A 359 -22.56 3.61 20.34
C THR A 359 -21.30 2.79 20.64
N PHE A 360 -21.18 2.28 21.87
CA PHE A 360 -19.97 1.52 22.25
C PHE A 360 -19.88 0.17 21.56
N ILE A 361 -21.00 -0.54 21.36
CA ILE A 361 -21.03 -1.83 20.66
C ILE A 361 -20.73 -1.61 19.17
N SER A 362 -21.40 -0.64 18.54
CA SER A 362 -21.20 -0.34 17.13
C SER A 362 -19.77 0.12 16.82
N LEU A 363 -19.26 1.11 17.57
CA LEU A 363 -17.91 1.63 17.37
C LEU A 363 -16.81 0.63 17.81
N GLY A 364 -17.05 -0.13 18.89
CA GLY A 364 -16.16 -1.20 19.31
C GLY A 364 -16.04 -2.31 18.26
N SER A 365 -17.15 -2.68 17.63
CA SER A 365 -17.17 -3.62 16.51
C SER A 365 -16.45 -3.05 15.29
N ALA A 366 -16.66 -1.78 14.95
CA ALA A 366 -15.95 -1.13 13.86
C ALA A 366 -14.45 -1.01 14.14
N TRP A 367 -14.06 -0.74 15.38
CA TRP A 367 -12.65 -0.71 15.80
C TRP A 367 -11.98 -2.10 15.63
N LEU A 368 -12.62 -3.15 16.13
CA LEU A 368 -12.10 -4.51 16.02
C LEU A 368 -12.07 -4.99 14.56
N TYR A 369 -13.04 -4.57 13.76
CA TYR A 369 -13.04 -4.81 12.31
C TYR A 369 -11.83 -4.17 11.63
N LEU A 370 -11.57 -2.87 11.88
CA LEU A 370 -10.40 -2.17 11.33
C LEU A 370 -9.08 -2.74 11.85
N PHE A 371 -9.03 -3.17 13.11
CA PHE A 371 -7.89 -3.91 13.69
C PHE A 371 -7.58 -5.17 12.87
N CYS A 372 -8.56 -6.02 12.63
CA CYS A 372 -8.38 -7.27 11.88
C CYS A 372 -7.95 -7.02 10.44
N LEU A 373 -8.61 -6.09 9.73
CA LEU A 373 -8.28 -5.81 8.33
C LEU A 373 -6.89 -5.20 8.15
N ALA A 374 -6.53 -4.26 9.01
CA ALA A 374 -5.21 -3.65 8.95
C ALA A 374 -4.08 -4.65 9.29
N ALA A 375 -4.36 -5.61 10.18
CA ALA A 375 -3.45 -6.71 10.46
C ALA A 375 -3.25 -7.62 9.25
N VAL A 376 -4.33 -7.96 8.57
CA VAL A 376 -4.33 -8.93 7.46
C VAL A 376 -3.71 -8.36 6.19
N ALA A 377 -3.89 -7.08 5.90
CA ALA A 377 -3.47 -6.45 4.64
C ALA A 377 -1.98 -6.68 4.28
N PRO A 378 -0.99 -6.41 5.15
CA PRO A 378 0.41 -6.67 4.84
C PRO A 378 0.73 -8.17 4.75
N LEU A 379 0.04 -9.01 5.51
CA LEU A 379 0.24 -10.45 5.50
C LEU A 379 -0.26 -11.08 4.20
N GLN A 380 -1.42 -10.66 3.72
CA GLN A 380 -1.96 -11.07 2.41
C GLN A 380 -1.05 -10.59 1.27
N GLY A 381 -0.56 -9.36 1.34
CA GLY A 381 0.44 -8.85 0.40
C GLY A 381 1.69 -9.75 0.33
N GLY A 382 2.18 -10.20 1.47
CA GLY A 382 3.28 -11.17 1.55
C GLY A 382 2.94 -12.51 0.89
N VAL A 383 1.76 -13.07 1.14
CA VAL A 383 1.29 -14.32 0.50
C VAL A 383 1.15 -14.17 -1.01
N ILE A 384 0.58 -13.05 -1.48
CA ILE A 384 0.43 -12.72 -2.90
C ILE A 384 1.79 -12.74 -3.61
N LEU A 385 2.79 -12.05 -3.04
CA LEU A 385 4.13 -12.01 -3.62
C LEU A 385 4.88 -13.35 -3.51
N ALA A 386 4.64 -14.12 -2.44
CA ALA A 386 5.24 -15.44 -2.27
C ALA A 386 4.64 -16.50 -3.23
N SER A 387 3.46 -16.24 -3.80
CA SER A 387 2.83 -17.14 -4.78
C SER A 387 3.42 -17.03 -6.19
N LEU A 388 4.28 -16.06 -6.43
CA LEU A 388 4.88 -15.78 -7.73
C LEU A 388 6.39 -16.10 -7.76
N PRO A 389 6.92 -16.54 -8.92
CA PRO A 389 8.36 -16.64 -9.16
C PRO A 389 9.06 -15.29 -8.93
N LYS A 390 10.37 -15.33 -8.63
CA LYS A 390 11.14 -14.12 -8.29
C LYS A 390 11.08 -13.06 -9.40
N GLU A 391 11.12 -13.48 -10.66
CA GLU A 391 11.10 -12.64 -11.86
C GLU A 391 9.78 -11.89 -12.03
N LEU A 392 8.67 -12.46 -11.55
CA LEU A 392 7.31 -11.92 -11.70
C LEU A 392 6.84 -11.09 -10.48
N LYS A 393 7.59 -11.07 -9.38
CA LYS A 393 7.16 -10.39 -8.14
C LYS A 393 6.92 -8.89 -8.34
N GLY A 394 7.78 -8.21 -9.10
CA GLY A 394 7.63 -6.77 -9.37
C GLY A 394 6.37 -6.44 -10.17
N SER A 395 6.13 -7.17 -11.26
CA SER A 395 4.92 -7.03 -12.08
C SER A 395 3.68 -7.45 -11.29
N GLY A 396 3.78 -8.52 -10.50
CA GLY A 396 2.69 -8.99 -9.64
C GLY A 396 2.29 -7.97 -8.57
N TYR A 397 3.24 -7.28 -7.96
CA TYR A 397 2.94 -6.20 -7.01
C TYR A 397 2.14 -5.07 -7.67
N SER A 398 2.53 -4.66 -8.88
CA SER A 398 1.84 -3.60 -9.62
C SER A 398 0.40 -4.01 -9.99
N ILE A 399 0.20 -5.27 -10.40
CA ILE A 399 -1.12 -5.82 -10.71
C ILE A 399 -1.99 -5.93 -9.45
N ASN A 400 -1.41 -6.36 -8.32
CA ASN A 400 -2.13 -6.38 -7.04
C ASN A 400 -2.57 -4.97 -6.61
N MET A 401 -1.71 -3.96 -6.78
CA MET A 401 -2.08 -2.55 -6.51
C MET A 401 -3.16 -2.04 -7.46
N PHE A 402 -3.15 -2.46 -8.71
CA PHE A 402 -4.24 -2.18 -9.65
C PHE A 402 -5.57 -2.75 -9.16
N PHE A 403 -5.63 -4.03 -8.78
CA PHE A 403 -6.84 -4.64 -8.22
C PHE A 403 -7.30 -3.95 -6.94
N LEU A 404 -6.38 -3.64 -6.04
CA LEU A 404 -6.66 -2.97 -4.77
C LEU A 404 -7.30 -1.58 -5.00
N ASN A 405 -6.83 -0.84 -5.98
CA ASN A 405 -7.39 0.48 -6.27
C ASN A 405 -8.72 0.38 -7.03
N ILE A 406 -8.85 -0.47 -8.06
CA ILE A 406 -10.04 -0.52 -8.91
C ILE A 406 -11.22 -1.31 -8.31
N LEU A 407 -10.95 -2.34 -7.51
CA LEU A 407 -11.99 -3.17 -6.88
C LEU A 407 -12.19 -2.85 -5.40
N GLY A 408 -11.21 -2.24 -4.75
CA GLY A 408 -11.27 -1.90 -3.33
C GLY A 408 -11.50 -0.41 -3.10
N SER A 409 -10.48 0.38 -3.30
CA SER A 409 -10.48 1.78 -2.85
C SER A 409 -11.39 2.70 -3.66
N PHE A 410 -11.35 2.62 -5.00
CA PHE A 410 -12.17 3.46 -5.86
C PHE A 410 -13.67 3.24 -5.64
N PRO A 411 -14.20 2.00 -5.66
CA PRO A 411 -15.64 1.81 -5.54
C PRO A 411 -16.16 2.06 -4.12
N SER A 412 -15.33 2.09 -3.10
CA SER A 412 -15.76 2.10 -1.70
C SER A 412 -16.70 3.25 -1.34
N SER A 413 -16.30 4.49 -1.50
CA SER A 413 -17.13 5.63 -1.17
C SER A 413 -18.19 5.91 -2.24
N TYR A 414 -17.90 5.67 -3.50
CA TYR A 414 -18.84 5.90 -4.59
C TYR A 414 -20.00 4.88 -4.60
N VAL A 415 -19.70 3.58 -4.48
CA VAL A 415 -20.74 2.53 -4.43
C VAL A 415 -21.60 2.66 -3.18
N PHE A 416 -20.99 2.99 -2.02
CA PHE A 416 -21.78 3.30 -0.83
C PHE A 416 -22.77 4.42 -1.11
N ALA A 417 -22.33 5.52 -1.71
CA ALA A 417 -23.17 6.66 -2.05
C ALA A 417 -24.29 6.29 -3.03
N LEU A 418 -23.98 5.54 -4.09
CA LEU A 418 -24.97 5.05 -5.05
C LEU A 418 -26.04 4.19 -4.38
N ILE A 419 -25.63 3.28 -3.48
CA ILE A 419 -26.59 2.46 -2.71
C ILE A 419 -27.44 3.35 -1.81
N SER A 420 -26.83 4.33 -1.13
CA SER A 420 -27.55 5.28 -0.30
C SER A 420 -28.60 6.06 -1.09
N ASP A 421 -28.24 6.52 -2.29
CA ASP A 421 -29.15 7.25 -3.17
C ASP A 421 -30.26 6.35 -3.72
N PHE A 422 -29.94 5.10 -4.10
CA PHE A 422 -30.90 4.13 -4.60
C PHE A 422 -31.99 3.76 -3.58
N ILE A 423 -31.59 3.61 -2.31
CA ILE A 423 -32.55 3.24 -1.24
C ILE A 423 -33.25 4.45 -0.61
N ARG A 424 -33.00 5.67 -1.07
CA ARG A 424 -33.64 6.90 -0.57
C ARG A 424 -35.13 6.84 -0.72
N ASP A 425 -35.62 6.38 -1.87
CA ASP A 425 -37.08 6.29 -2.14
C ASP A 425 -37.80 5.34 -1.19
N TYR A 426 -37.07 4.39 -0.57
CA TYR A 426 -37.62 3.48 0.45
C TYR A 426 -37.63 4.09 1.86
N TYR A 427 -36.79 5.11 2.11
CA TYR A 427 -36.63 5.79 3.40
C TYR A 427 -36.60 7.32 3.23
N PRO A 428 -37.65 7.95 2.69
CA PRO A 428 -37.64 9.35 2.26
C PRO A 428 -37.34 10.36 3.38
N GLU A 429 -37.79 10.09 4.62
CA GLU A 429 -37.57 10.98 5.76
C GLU A 429 -36.71 10.36 6.88
N GLN A 430 -36.18 9.16 6.66
CA GLN A 430 -35.42 8.40 7.66
C GLN A 430 -33.96 8.23 7.27
N GLU A 431 -33.17 9.31 7.28
CA GLU A 431 -31.76 9.27 6.94
C GLU A 431 -30.97 8.27 7.77
N ASN A 432 -31.28 8.14 9.06
CA ASN A 432 -30.64 7.17 9.95
C ASN A 432 -30.84 5.72 9.47
N MET A 433 -32.04 5.35 9.04
CA MET A 433 -32.35 4.02 8.52
C MET A 433 -31.69 3.81 7.14
N ARG A 434 -31.67 4.83 6.28
CA ARG A 434 -31.01 4.83 4.99
C ARG A 434 -29.52 4.52 5.18
N TYR A 435 -28.81 5.30 5.99
CA TYR A 435 -27.37 5.11 6.24
C TYR A 435 -27.06 3.76 6.90
N ARG A 436 -27.87 3.35 7.86
CA ARG A 436 -27.73 2.06 8.52
C ARG A 436 -27.89 0.89 7.55
N THR A 437 -28.89 0.95 6.67
CA THR A 437 -29.15 -0.08 5.66
C THR A 437 -28.05 -0.11 4.60
N THR A 438 -27.60 1.05 4.12
CA THR A 438 -26.47 1.18 3.20
C THR A 438 -25.20 0.57 3.78
N MET A 439 -24.87 0.90 5.04
CA MET A 439 -23.71 0.33 5.73
C MET A 439 -23.82 -1.20 5.84
N ARG A 440 -25.02 -1.72 6.14
CA ARG A 440 -25.25 -3.17 6.23
C ARG A 440 -25.02 -3.86 4.89
N ILE A 441 -25.57 -3.32 3.80
CA ILE A 441 -25.40 -3.88 2.45
C ILE A 441 -23.93 -3.88 2.06
N THR A 442 -23.21 -2.78 2.28
CA THR A 442 -21.80 -2.67 1.93
C THR A 442 -20.92 -3.59 2.78
N MET A 443 -21.27 -3.82 4.05
CA MET A 443 -20.51 -4.77 4.89
C MET A 443 -20.72 -6.23 4.48
N PHE A 444 -21.86 -6.59 3.88
CA PHE A 444 -22.06 -7.93 3.32
C PHE A 444 -21.05 -8.27 2.20
N TYR A 445 -20.51 -7.27 1.50
CA TYR A 445 -19.49 -7.49 0.48
C TYR A 445 -18.22 -8.18 1.05
N ASN A 446 -17.93 -8.02 2.34
CA ASN A 446 -16.81 -8.69 2.99
C ASN A 446 -16.88 -10.23 2.90
N PHE A 447 -18.09 -10.81 2.87
CA PHE A 447 -18.26 -12.26 2.73
C PHE A 447 -17.82 -12.76 1.35
N VAL A 448 -17.96 -11.94 0.30
CA VAL A 448 -17.41 -12.26 -1.04
C VAL A 448 -15.89 -12.35 -0.95
N GLY A 449 -15.25 -11.38 -0.29
CA GLY A 449 -13.81 -11.42 -0.04
C GLY A 449 -13.37 -12.64 0.76
N LEU A 450 -14.12 -12.97 1.81
CA LEU A 450 -13.85 -14.15 2.63
C LEU A 450 -13.89 -15.46 1.82
N ILE A 451 -14.89 -15.63 0.95
CA ILE A 451 -15.00 -16.82 0.07
C ILE A 451 -13.75 -16.91 -0.82
N LEU A 452 -13.31 -15.81 -1.42
CA LEU A 452 -12.13 -15.81 -2.28
C LEU A 452 -10.86 -16.14 -1.50
N ILE A 453 -10.72 -15.68 -0.27
CA ILE A 453 -9.58 -15.97 0.59
C ILE A 453 -9.59 -17.43 1.05
N ILE A 454 -10.77 -18.02 1.30
CA ILE A 454 -10.92 -19.45 1.58
C ILE A 454 -10.45 -20.27 0.38
N LEU A 455 -10.90 -19.93 -0.83
CA LEU A 455 -10.48 -20.59 -2.06
C LEU A 455 -8.96 -20.51 -2.26
N ALA A 456 -8.37 -19.33 -2.09
CA ALA A 456 -6.93 -19.15 -2.15
C ALA A 456 -6.18 -20.03 -1.12
N SER A 457 -6.74 -20.14 0.09
CA SER A 457 -6.17 -20.97 1.16
C SER A 457 -6.20 -22.45 0.80
N ILE A 458 -7.30 -22.93 0.26
CA ILE A 458 -7.46 -24.33 -0.21
C ILE A 458 -6.42 -24.63 -1.29
N PHE A 459 -6.31 -23.80 -2.32
CA PHE A 459 -5.31 -23.99 -3.37
C PHE A 459 -3.88 -24.00 -2.84
N ARG A 460 -3.58 -23.15 -1.84
CA ARG A 460 -2.25 -23.11 -1.23
C ARG A 460 -1.94 -24.37 -0.43
N PHE A 461 -2.91 -24.92 0.29
CA PHE A 461 -2.70 -26.13 1.06
C PHE A 461 -2.51 -27.34 0.14
N THR A 462 -3.32 -27.48 -0.91
CA THR A 462 -3.20 -28.54 -1.90
C THR A 462 -1.84 -28.54 -2.61
N LEU A 463 -1.39 -27.37 -3.10
CA LEU A 463 -0.09 -27.25 -3.75
C LEU A 463 1.08 -27.56 -2.80
N LYS A 464 0.99 -27.20 -1.52
CA LYS A 464 2.05 -27.53 -0.54
C LYS A 464 2.12 -29.03 -0.25
N GLU A 465 1.01 -29.74 -0.27
CA GLU A 465 0.98 -31.18 -0.12
C GLU A 465 1.62 -31.88 -1.33
N GLU A 466 1.34 -31.43 -2.55
CA GLU A 466 1.97 -31.94 -3.78
C GLU A 466 3.49 -31.70 -3.80
N PHE A 467 3.95 -30.47 -3.44
CA PHE A 467 5.38 -30.15 -3.38
C PHE A 467 6.09 -30.82 -2.18
N GLY A 468 5.40 -31.04 -1.07
CA GLY A 468 5.93 -31.75 0.08
C GLY A 468 6.14 -33.24 -0.21
N SER A 469 5.20 -33.86 -0.88
CA SER A 469 5.28 -35.24 -1.36
C SER A 469 6.41 -35.43 -2.38
N SER A 470 6.52 -34.51 -3.37
CA SER A 470 7.58 -34.56 -4.38
C SER A 470 9.00 -34.37 -3.80
N LYS A 471 9.16 -33.53 -2.75
CA LYS A 471 10.47 -33.38 -2.06
C LYS A 471 10.85 -34.59 -1.22
N ASN A 472 9.88 -35.27 -0.62
CA ASN A 472 10.13 -36.48 0.13
C ASN A 472 10.48 -37.63 -0.80
N ASN A 473 9.79 -37.78 -1.93
CA ASN A 473 10.11 -38.78 -2.94
C ASN A 473 11.51 -38.56 -3.52
N LYS A 474 11.92 -37.32 -3.86
CA LYS A 474 13.31 -37.03 -4.29
C LYS A 474 14.36 -37.33 -3.24
N LYS A 475 14.08 -37.06 -1.95
CA LYS A 475 15.02 -37.41 -0.89
C LYS A 475 15.08 -38.90 -0.62
N GLU A 476 14.03 -39.64 -0.92
CA GLU A 476 14.03 -41.10 -0.86
C GLU A 476 14.78 -41.69 -2.06
N GLU A 477 14.57 -41.15 -3.25
CA GLU A 477 15.34 -41.51 -4.46
C GLU A 477 16.85 -41.25 -4.29
N GLU A 478 17.24 -40.06 -3.81
CA GLU A 478 18.66 -39.72 -3.51
C GLU A 478 19.27 -40.67 -2.46
N LYS A 479 18.51 -41.06 -1.45
CA LYS A 479 19.00 -42.03 -0.45
C LYS A 479 19.06 -43.49 -0.96
N GLU A 480 18.25 -43.83 -1.94
CA GLU A 480 18.33 -45.13 -2.60
C GLU A 480 19.51 -45.16 -3.56
N GLU A 481 19.78 -44.09 -4.31
CA GLU A 481 20.98 -43.95 -5.16
C GLU A 481 22.27 -44.00 -4.32
N GLU A 482 22.36 -43.27 -3.20
CA GLU A 482 23.52 -43.34 -2.29
C GLU A 482 23.76 -44.77 -1.74
N LYS A 483 22.68 -45.51 -1.44
CA LYS A 483 22.80 -46.90 -0.98
C LYS A 483 23.19 -47.89 -2.07
N GLU A 484 22.81 -47.64 -3.32
CA GLU A 484 23.27 -48.44 -4.46
C GLU A 484 24.74 -48.16 -4.80
N GLU A 485 25.19 -46.91 -4.75
CA GLU A 485 26.60 -46.57 -4.91
C GLU A 485 27.49 -47.20 -3.81
N GLU A 486 27.05 -47.12 -2.52
CA GLU A 486 27.77 -47.82 -1.46
C GLU A 486 27.87 -49.35 -1.64
N LYS A 487 26.80 -49.98 -2.17
CA LYS A 487 26.83 -51.41 -2.47
C LYS A 487 27.76 -51.76 -3.61
N ASP A 488 27.83 -50.95 -4.64
CA ASP A 488 28.68 -51.21 -5.78
C ASP A 488 30.16 -50.92 -5.45
N ASP A 489 30.46 -49.90 -4.63
CA ASP A 489 31.78 -49.65 -4.04
C ASP A 489 32.23 -50.83 -3.17
N MET A 490 31.33 -51.41 -2.39
CA MET A 490 31.61 -52.55 -1.52
C MET A 490 31.85 -53.84 -2.34
N LYS A 491 31.12 -54.03 -3.45
CA LYS A 491 31.37 -55.14 -4.40
C LYS A 491 32.70 -54.99 -5.09
N GLN A 492 33.07 -53.77 -5.52
CA GLN A 492 34.33 -53.50 -6.19
C GLN A 492 35.51 -53.74 -5.26
N LYS A 493 35.46 -53.37 -3.98
CA LYS A 493 36.46 -53.69 -2.96
C LYS A 493 36.59 -55.16 -2.61
N LEU A 494 35.47 -55.92 -2.69
CA LEU A 494 35.47 -57.36 -2.50
C LEU A 494 36.09 -58.08 -3.68
N THR A 495 35.90 -57.62 -4.92
CA THR A 495 36.52 -58.20 -6.12
C THR A 495 38.02 -57.93 -6.14
N GLU A 496 38.48 -56.74 -5.80
CA GLU A 496 39.90 -56.39 -5.66
C GLU A 496 40.62 -57.19 -4.54
N SER A 497 39.89 -57.58 -3.48
CA SER A 497 40.48 -58.41 -2.41
C SER A 497 40.55 -59.91 -2.71
N GLN A 498 39.95 -60.38 -3.78
CA GLN A 498 40.01 -61.78 -4.26
C GLN A 498 41.06 -62.02 -5.36
N GLU A 499 41.64 -60.94 -5.93
CA GLU A 499 42.67 -61.00 -6.94
C GLU A 499 44.10 -60.86 -6.36
N VAL A 500 44.28 -60.75 -5.04
CA VAL A 500 45.56 -60.78 -4.31
C VAL A 500 45.67 -62.10 -3.56
#